data_12fe4e0358224888daaae2ca1f1f129f
#
_entry.id   12fe4e0358224888daaae2ca1f1f129f
#
_cell.length_a   1.000
_cell.length_b   1.000
_cell.length_c   1.000
_cell.angle_alpha   90.00
_cell.angle_beta   90.00
_cell.angle_gamma   90.00
#
_symmetry.space_group_name_H-M   'P 1'
#
loop_
_entity.id
_entity.type
_entity.pdbx_description
1 polymer ?
#
loop_
_entity_poly.entity_id
_entity_poly.type
_entity_poly.pdbx_seq_one_letter_code
_entity_poly.pdbx_strand_id
1 'polypeptide(L)'
;MLEFIKSPDDVLAVKLTDTITGKDLDAVTDRVEEILAKHDKIHVYVETRGIEGLELAALPHHFNRTFPLFSKLSRFGRVAVVADQAWMRVTTRLESAVMPNIRYRVYEPDERDEALEFAFGKELIPA
;
A
#
# COMPACT_ATOMS: atom_id res chain seq x y z
N MET A 1 7.51 -3.98 -11.30
CA MET A 1 6.27 -4.16 -12.07
C MET A 1 5.07 -4.03 -11.14
N LEU A 2 4.07 -3.32 -11.58
CA LEU A 2 2.87 -3.04 -10.78
C LEU A 2 1.65 -3.75 -11.38
N GLU A 3 0.88 -4.42 -10.53
CA GLU A 3 -0.42 -4.98 -10.91
C GLU A 3 -1.47 -4.50 -9.93
N PHE A 4 -2.63 -4.06 -10.43
CA PHE A 4 -3.77 -3.73 -9.58
C PHE A 4 -4.59 -4.99 -9.34
N ILE A 5 -4.94 -5.22 -8.07
CA ILE A 5 -5.75 -6.36 -7.67
C ILE A 5 -7.19 -5.88 -7.53
N LYS A 6 -8.14 -6.68 -8.00
CA LYS A 6 -9.55 -6.35 -7.87
C LYS A 6 -9.92 -6.17 -6.39
N SER A 7 -10.54 -5.04 -6.06
CA SER A 7 -10.80 -4.66 -4.68
C SER A 7 -12.05 -3.78 -4.59
N PRO A 8 -12.58 -3.59 -3.37
CA PRO A 8 -13.64 -2.60 -3.13
C PRO A 8 -13.20 -1.19 -3.55
N ASP A 9 -14.16 -0.31 -3.79
CA ASP A 9 -13.90 1.03 -4.33
C ASP A 9 -13.03 1.91 -3.40
N ASP A 10 -13.05 1.65 -2.10
CA ASP A 10 -12.27 2.42 -1.12
C ASP A 10 -10.94 1.76 -0.76
N VAL A 11 -10.54 0.73 -1.48
CA VAL A 11 -9.30 0.00 -1.22
C VAL A 11 -8.37 0.11 -2.42
N LEU A 12 -7.14 0.52 -2.15
CA LEU A 12 -6.04 0.44 -3.12
C LEU A 12 -5.35 -0.90 -2.89
N ALA A 13 -5.46 -1.82 -3.84
CA ALA A 13 -4.83 -3.13 -3.75
C ALA A 13 -3.86 -3.30 -4.91
N VAL A 14 -2.58 -3.50 -4.59
CA VAL A 14 -1.53 -3.60 -5.60
C VAL A 14 -0.56 -4.72 -5.28
N LYS A 15 0.04 -5.27 -6.33
CA LYS A 15 1.12 -6.24 -6.24
C LYS A 15 2.34 -5.65 -6.94
N LEU A 16 3.46 -5.62 -6.24
CA LEU A 16 4.71 -5.05 -6.74
C LEU A 16 5.73 -6.17 -6.90
N THR A 17 6.33 -6.27 -8.09
CA THR A 17 7.35 -7.26 -8.39
C THR A 17 8.51 -6.61 -9.15
N ASP A 18 9.67 -7.25 -9.12
CA ASP A 18 10.87 -6.83 -9.85
C ASP A 18 11.30 -5.40 -9.50
N THR A 19 11.41 -4.53 -10.48
CA THR A 19 11.81 -3.14 -10.26
C THR A 19 10.60 -2.21 -10.26
N ILE A 20 10.52 -1.34 -9.26
CA ILE A 20 9.48 -0.32 -9.17
C ILE A 20 9.94 0.89 -9.96
N THR A 21 9.18 1.24 -11.00
CA THR A 21 9.51 2.35 -11.89
C THR A 21 8.75 3.62 -11.52
N GLY A 22 9.16 4.75 -12.14
CA GLY A 22 8.45 6.01 -11.97
C GLY A 22 7.01 5.93 -12.45
N LYS A 23 6.75 5.19 -13.52
CA LYS A 23 5.39 4.99 -14.02
C LYS A 23 4.53 4.21 -13.04
N ASP A 24 5.13 3.24 -12.35
CA ASP A 24 4.43 2.48 -11.32
C ASP A 24 4.01 3.39 -10.17
N LEU A 25 4.91 4.27 -9.72
CA LEU A 25 4.61 5.22 -8.65
C LEU A 25 3.53 6.21 -9.05
N ASP A 26 3.55 6.69 -10.30
CA ASP A 26 2.51 7.58 -10.81
C ASP A 26 1.15 6.89 -10.83
N ALA A 27 1.11 5.65 -11.27
CA ALA A 27 -0.15 4.90 -11.33
C ALA A 27 -0.75 4.72 -9.92
N VAL A 28 0.08 4.43 -8.93
CA VAL A 28 -0.36 4.30 -7.54
C VAL A 28 -0.89 5.64 -7.03
N THR A 29 -0.17 6.71 -7.29
CA THR A 29 -0.57 8.06 -6.84
C THR A 29 -1.90 8.46 -7.47
N ASP A 30 -2.07 8.22 -8.77
CA ASP A 30 -3.33 8.50 -9.46
C ASP A 30 -4.50 7.76 -8.82
N ARG A 31 -4.28 6.50 -8.49
CA ARG A 31 -5.34 5.68 -7.89
C ARG A 31 -5.69 6.16 -6.48
N VAL A 32 -4.69 6.55 -5.68
CA VAL A 32 -4.94 7.13 -4.35
C VAL A 32 -5.79 8.38 -4.47
N GLU A 33 -5.42 9.29 -5.36
CA GLU A 33 -6.17 10.52 -5.57
C GLU A 33 -7.60 10.25 -6.02
N GLU A 34 -7.79 9.29 -6.92
CA GLU A 34 -9.11 8.89 -7.40
C GLU A 34 -9.99 8.37 -6.28
N ILE A 35 -9.45 7.51 -5.42
CA ILE A 35 -10.20 6.96 -4.29
C ILE A 35 -10.57 8.08 -3.30
N LEU A 36 -9.60 8.94 -2.96
CA LEU A 36 -9.84 10.03 -2.00
C LEU A 36 -10.80 11.09 -2.53
N ALA A 37 -10.96 11.19 -3.85
CA ALA A 37 -11.94 12.09 -4.44
C ALA A 37 -13.39 11.62 -4.22
N LYS A 38 -13.56 10.32 -3.97
CA LYS A 38 -14.90 9.72 -3.85
C LYS A 38 -15.20 9.18 -2.44
N HIS A 39 -14.18 9.00 -1.62
CA HIS A 39 -14.32 8.39 -0.29
C HIS A 39 -13.59 9.22 0.76
N ASP A 40 -14.12 9.26 1.97
CA ASP A 40 -13.47 9.95 3.08
C ASP A 40 -12.23 9.20 3.55
N LYS A 41 -12.24 7.89 3.45
CA LYS A 41 -11.15 7.03 3.90
C LYS A 41 -10.68 6.11 2.78
N ILE A 42 -9.38 5.82 2.80
CA ILE A 42 -8.76 4.85 1.88
C ILE A 42 -8.10 3.76 2.71
N HIS A 43 -8.22 2.53 2.22
CA HIS A 43 -7.53 1.38 2.80
C HIS A 43 -6.56 0.84 1.77
N VAL A 44 -5.48 0.21 2.22
CA VAL A 44 -4.38 -0.16 1.33
C VAL A 44 -3.99 -1.61 1.54
N TYR A 45 -3.79 -2.32 0.45
CA TYR A 45 -3.17 -3.63 0.42
C TYR A 45 -1.99 -3.58 -0.54
N VAL A 46 -0.80 -3.90 -0.04
CA VAL A 46 0.41 -3.95 -0.87
C VAL A 46 1.02 -5.33 -0.74
N GLU A 47 1.18 -6.02 -1.85
CA GLU A 47 1.86 -7.30 -1.90
C GLU A 47 3.19 -7.13 -2.62
N THR A 48 4.29 -7.46 -1.94
CA THR A 48 5.62 -7.37 -2.54
C THR A 48 6.16 -8.78 -2.78
N ARG A 49 6.67 -9.03 -3.98
CA ARG A 49 7.27 -10.32 -4.32
C ARG A 49 8.49 -10.09 -5.19
N GLY A 50 9.64 -10.52 -4.69
CA GLY A 50 10.87 -10.49 -5.46
C GLY A 50 11.24 -9.10 -5.96
N ILE A 51 11.04 -8.07 -5.14
CA ILE A 51 11.42 -6.72 -5.53
C ILE A 51 12.95 -6.64 -5.56
N GLU A 52 13.49 -6.31 -6.72
CA GLU A 52 14.93 -6.21 -6.92
C GLU A 52 15.44 -4.78 -6.79
N GLY A 53 14.60 -3.80 -7.04
CA GLY A 53 15.04 -2.42 -6.95
C GLY A 53 13.94 -1.40 -7.08
N LEU A 54 14.33 -0.16 -6.84
CA LEU A 54 13.51 1.03 -6.99
C LEU A 54 14.25 1.98 -7.91
N GLU A 55 13.56 2.55 -8.87
CA GLU A 55 14.15 3.50 -9.80
C GLU A 55 14.45 4.82 -9.08
N LEU A 56 15.67 4.94 -8.57
CA LEU A 56 16.07 6.07 -7.72
C LEU A 56 16.02 7.41 -8.44
N ALA A 57 16.29 7.43 -9.76
CA ALA A 57 16.26 8.66 -10.53
C ALA A 57 14.89 9.31 -10.57
N ALA A 58 13.84 8.56 -10.34
CA ALA A 58 12.47 9.06 -10.34
C ALA A 58 12.03 9.65 -8.99
N LEU A 59 12.76 9.36 -7.90
CA LEU A 59 12.34 9.74 -6.56
C LEU A 59 12.13 11.24 -6.34
N PRO A 60 13.03 12.14 -6.81
CA PRO A 60 12.82 13.57 -6.58
C PRO A 60 11.52 14.08 -7.20
N HIS A 61 11.18 13.61 -8.40
CA HIS A 61 9.94 13.98 -9.07
C HIS A 61 8.73 13.45 -8.31
N HIS A 62 8.77 12.18 -7.92
CA HIS A 62 7.65 11.55 -7.22
C HIS A 62 7.51 12.08 -5.81
N PHE A 63 8.60 12.43 -5.15
CA PHE A 63 8.53 13.05 -3.85
C PHE A 63 7.73 14.36 -3.90
N ASN A 64 8.01 15.22 -4.89
CA ASN A 64 7.27 16.48 -5.07
C ASN A 64 5.79 16.22 -5.33
N ARG A 65 5.48 15.20 -6.10
CA ARG A 65 4.09 14.86 -6.42
C ARG A 65 3.36 14.23 -5.24
N THR A 66 4.02 13.35 -4.50
CA THR A 66 3.39 12.64 -3.39
C THR A 66 3.37 13.44 -2.10
N PHE A 67 4.21 14.47 -1.97
CA PHE A 67 4.27 15.28 -0.76
C PHE A 67 2.90 15.80 -0.32
N PRO A 68 2.04 16.32 -1.21
CA PRO A 68 0.70 16.76 -0.79
C PRO A 68 -0.16 15.64 -0.18
N LEU A 69 0.12 14.38 -0.48
CA LEU A 69 -0.64 13.26 0.08
C LEU A 69 -0.35 13.05 1.56
N PHE A 70 0.80 13.53 2.06
CA PHE A 70 1.11 13.43 3.49
C PHE A 70 0.10 14.20 4.35
N SER A 71 -0.47 15.27 3.82
CA SER A 71 -1.51 16.00 4.55
C SER A 71 -2.81 15.20 4.67
N LYS A 72 -2.94 14.11 3.89
CA LYS A 72 -4.12 13.26 3.87
C LYS A 72 -3.93 11.95 4.63
N LEU A 73 -2.84 11.81 5.39
CA LEU A 73 -2.58 10.58 6.16
C LEU A 73 -3.68 10.29 7.17
N SER A 74 -4.36 11.31 7.68
CA SER A 74 -5.50 11.11 8.58
C SER A 74 -6.67 10.38 7.92
N ARG A 75 -6.69 10.32 6.59
CA ARG A 75 -7.74 9.64 5.84
C ARG A 75 -7.40 8.17 5.54
N PHE A 76 -6.21 7.72 5.90
CA PHE A 76 -5.83 6.32 5.75
C PHE A 76 -6.36 5.51 6.93
N GLY A 77 -6.99 4.40 6.64
CA GLY A 77 -7.55 3.51 7.66
C GLY A 77 -6.70 2.26 7.86
N ARG A 78 -7.04 1.18 7.18
CA ARG A 78 -6.30 -0.08 7.28
C ARG A 78 -5.23 -0.12 6.20
N VAL A 79 -4.02 -0.55 6.58
CA VAL A 79 -2.91 -0.77 5.64
C VAL A 79 -2.35 -2.15 5.90
N ALA A 80 -2.46 -3.04 4.93
CA ALA A 80 -1.91 -4.39 5.00
C ALA A 80 -0.75 -4.50 4.01
N VAL A 81 0.40 -4.98 4.47
CA VAL A 81 1.57 -5.19 3.63
C VAL A 81 1.96 -6.66 3.70
N VAL A 82 2.00 -7.32 2.56
CA VAL A 82 2.54 -8.67 2.43
C VAL A 82 3.97 -8.53 1.93
N ALA A 83 4.93 -8.99 2.71
CA ALA A 83 6.34 -8.82 2.40
C ALA A 83 7.10 -10.14 2.55
N ASP A 84 8.00 -10.42 1.59
CA ASP A 84 8.92 -11.54 1.72
C ASP A 84 10.03 -11.19 2.74
N GLN A 85 10.93 -12.15 3.02
CA GLN A 85 11.98 -11.94 4.01
C GLN A 85 12.85 -10.71 3.74
N ALA A 86 13.13 -10.44 2.47
CA ALA A 86 13.99 -9.33 2.10
C ALA A 86 13.41 -7.97 2.51
N TRP A 87 12.09 -7.85 2.46
CA TRP A 87 11.38 -6.59 2.75
C TRP A 87 10.72 -6.53 4.12
N MET A 88 10.64 -7.67 4.82
CA MET A 88 9.96 -7.73 6.12
C MET A 88 10.56 -6.74 7.12
N ARG A 89 11.89 -6.61 7.15
CA ARG A 89 12.56 -5.68 8.06
C ARG A 89 12.20 -4.23 7.75
N VAL A 90 12.13 -3.87 6.47
CA VAL A 90 11.80 -2.52 6.04
C VAL A 90 10.37 -2.18 6.44
N THR A 91 9.42 -3.08 6.13
CA THR A 91 8.01 -2.83 6.43
C THR A 91 7.73 -2.79 7.93
N THR A 92 8.45 -3.60 8.71
CA THR A 92 8.31 -3.59 10.17
C THR A 92 8.83 -2.27 10.77
N ARG A 93 9.89 -1.70 10.21
CA ARG A 93 10.38 -0.39 10.64
C ARG A 93 9.35 0.71 10.38
N LEU A 94 8.67 0.64 9.24
CA LEU A 94 7.66 1.64 8.90
C LEU A 94 6.49 1.62 9.88
N GLU A 95 6.24 0.47 10.50
CA GLU A 95 5.16 0.34 11.47
C GLU A 95 5.29 1.32 12.63
N SER A 96 6.52 1.55 13.11
CA SER A 96 6.76 2.46 14.23
C SER A 96 6.59 3.94 13.85
N ALA A 97 6.62 4.25 12.56
CA ALA A 97 6.48 5.62 12.06
C ALA A 97 5.05 5.96 11.65
N VAL A 98 4.13 4.99 11.72
CA VAL A 98 2.76 5.18 11.27
C VAL A 98 1.95 5.95 12.31
N MET A 99 1.06 6.82 11.83
CA MET A 99 0.18 7.59 12.71
C MET A 99 -0.81 6.70 13.45
N PRO A 100 -1.22 7.09 14.69
CA PRO A 100 -2.12 6.25 15.49
C PRO A 100 -3.47 5.92 14.84
N ASN A 101 -3.94 6.76 13.92
CA ASN A 101 -5.21 6.51 13.22
C ASN A 101 -5.09 5.44 12.13
N ILE A 102 -3.87 5.03 11.79
CA ILE A 102 -3.65 4.03 10.74
C ILE A 102 -3.44 2.66 11.39
N ARG A 103 -4.27 1.70 10.99
CA ARG A 103 -4.13 0.32 11.42
C ARG A 103 -3.22 -0.40 10.43
N TYR A 104 -1.95 -0.47 10.77
CA TYR A 104 -0.90 -1.01 9.91
C TYR A 104 -0.53 -2.43 10.36
N ARG A 105 -0.58 -3.38 9.43
CA ARG A 105 -0.20 -4.77 9.70
C ARG A 105 0.68 -5.31 8.61
N VAL A 106 1.68 -6.10 8.99
CA VAL A 106 2.61 -6.76 8.07
C VAL A 106 2.34 -8.25 8.11
N TYR A 107 2.29 -8.87 6.92
CA TYR A 107 2.00 -10.27 6.76
C TYR A 107 3.09 -10.97 5.96
N GLU A 108 3.25 -12.27 6.18
CA GLU A 108 4.12 -13.10 5.36
C GLU A 108 3.38 -13.53 4.09
N PRO A 109 4.11 -13.99 3.04
CA PRO A 109 3.46 -14.38 1.77
C PRO A 109 2.40 -15.47 1.89
N ASP A 110 2.53 -16.38 2.87
CA ASP A 110 1.55 -17.44 3.10
C ASP A 110 0.31 -16.95 3.86
N GLU A 111 0.34 -15.71 4.33
CA GLU A 111 -0.78 -15.07 5.03
C GLU A 111 -1.55 -14.11 4.12
N ARG A 112 -1.38 -14.23 2.81
CA ARG A 112 -1.96 -13.33 1.83
C ARG A 112 -3.48 -13.17 1.98
N ASP A 113 -4.18 -14.29 2.18
CA ASP A 113 -5.64 -14.25 2.30
C ASP A 113 -6.09 -13.47 3.52
N GLU A 114 -5.39 -13.61 4.64
CA GLU A 114 -5.68 -12.86 5.85
C GLU A 114 -5.43 -11.36 5.64
N ALA A 115 -4.37 -11.02 4.93
CA ALA A 115 -4.04 -9.64 4.62
C ALA A 115 -5.12 -8.99 3.74
N LEU A 116 -5.61 -9.72 2.75
CA LEU A 116 -6.69 -9.23 1.89
C LEU A 116 -7.97 -9.01 2.68
N GLU A 117 -8.33 -9.94 3.56
CA GLU A 117 -9.51 -9.79 4.39
C GLU A 117 -9.40 -8.57 5.30
N PHE A 118 -8.25 -8.38 5.90
CA PHE A 118 -8.01 -7.22 6.76
C PHE A 118 -8.16 -5.90 5.96
N ALA A 119 -7.47 -5.80 4.82
CA ALA A 119 -7.50 -4.59 4.01
C ALA A 119 -8.91 -4.29 3.48
N PHE A 120 -9.66 -5.33 3.13
CA PHE A 120 -11.00 -5.17 2.58
C PHE A 120 -12.08 -4.98 3.67
N GLY A 121 -11.71 -5.08 4.94
CA GLY A 121 -12.65 -4.91 6.03
C GLY A 121 -13.53 -6.13 6.29
N LYS A 122 -13.09 -7.32 5.90
CA LYS A 122 -13.89 -8.55 6.02
C LYS A 122 -13.46 -9.46 7.15
N GLU A 123 -12.34 -9.18 7.79
CA GLU A 123 -11.76 -10.08 8.80
C GLU A 123 -12.66 -10.31 10.02
N LEU A 124 -13.55 -9.36 10.31
CA LEU A 124 -14.43 -9.44 11.47
C LEU A 124 -15.81 -9.98 11.15
N ILE A 125 -16.04 -10.39 9.91
CA ILE A 125 -17.34 -10.91 9.49
C ILE A 125 -17.32 -12.42 9.70
N PRO A 126 -18.14 -12.95 10.62
CA PRO A 126 -18.20 -14.39 10.82
C PRO A 126 -18.71 -15.06 9.55
N ALA A 127 -18.12 -16.18 9.27
CA ALA A 127 -18.51 -16.95 8.11
C ALA A 127 -19.96 -17.45 8.25
#